data_c027df0589e2515ab090fac75d3af17f
#
_entry.id   c027df0589e2515ab090fac75d3af17f
#
_cell.length_a   1.000
_cell.length_b   1.000
_cell.length_c   1.000
_cell.angle_alpha   90.00
_cell.angle_beta   90.00
_cell.angle_gamma   90.00
#
_symmetry.space_group_name_H-M   'P 1'
#
loop_
_entity.id
_entity.type
_entity.pdbx_description
1 polymer ?
#
loop_
_entity_poly.entity_id
_entity_poly.type
_entity_poly.pdbx_seq_one_letter_code
_entity_poly.pdbx_strand_id
1 'polypeptide(L)'
;MSRLLKSIALSGVLAGAVATGGCTKVAAHHGYVFDPDLVNAVQPGVDDRDSVATMLGQPTMKGEFDSPEWYYWGRNTKSLAFARPNPVSQQVVRIRFDKNGTVAAVDEFGMDKVVSINPTDDKTPTGGRKRGFFEQLFGNIGTVTPGGMGGAQPPQ
;
A
#
# COMPACT_ATOMS: atom_id res chain seq x y z
N MET A 1 43.20 -29.13 -23.16
CA MET A 1 42.86 -28.71 -21.79
C MET A 1 42.67 -27.19 -21.68
N SER A 2 43.38 -26.30 -22.36
CA SER A 2 43.26 -24.84 -22.21
C SER A 2 41.94 -24.21 -22.71
N ARG A 3 41.33 -24.76 -23.74
CA ARG A 3 40.04 -24.24 -24.31
C ARG A 3 38.85 -24.54 -23.41
N LEU A 4 38.83 -25.73 -22.81
CA LEU A 4 37.74 -26.13 -21.88
C LEU A 4 37.75 -25.29 -20.60
N LEU A 5 38.94 -25.02 -20.05
CA LEU A 5 39.08 -24.15 -18.88
C LEU A 5 38.65 -22.72 -19.17
N LYS A 6 38.97 -22.18 -20.36
CA LYS A 6 38.52 -20.83 -20.78
C LYS A 6 36.98 -20.76 -20.94
N SER A 7 36.39 -21.79 -21.50
CA SER A 7 34.91 -21.86 -21.65
C SER A 7 34.17 -21.90 -20.28
N ILE A 8 34.69 -22.69 -19.33
CA ILE A 8 34.12 -22.77 -17.97
C ILE A 8 34.29 -21.44 -17.25
N ALA A 9 35.46 -20.80 -17.35
CA ALA A 9 35.66 -19.49 -16.73
C ALA A 9 34.74 -18.40 -17.33
N LEU A 10 34.55 -18.40 -18.65
CA LEU A 10 33.67 -17.44 -19.32
C LEU A 10 32.20 -17.65 -18.95
N SER A 11 31.75 -18.92 -18.85
CA SER A 11 30.38 -19.24 -18.39
C SER A 11 30.12 -18.83 -16.92
N GLY A 12 31.13 -18.98 -16.06
CA GLY A 12 31.08 -18.55 -14.67
C GLY A 12 30.96 -17.03 -14.51
N VAL A 13 31.70 -16.26 -15.31
CA VAL A 13 31.62 -14.79 -15.30
C VAL A 13 30.28 -14.31 -15.83
N LEU A 14 29.74 -14.93 -16.87
CA LEU A 14 28.45 -14.57 -17.44
C LEU A 14 27.31 -14.88 -16.48
N ALA A 15 27.33 -16.01 -15.78
CA ALA A 15 26.36 -16.38 -14.76
C ALA A 15 26.41 -15.43 -13.54
N GLY A 16 27.62 -15.00 -13.13
CA GLY A 16 27.80 -14.02 -12.06
C GLY A 16 27.27 -12.63 -12.40
N ALA A 17 27.41 -12.18 -13.65
CA ALA A 17 26.92 -10.88 -14.11
C ALA A 17 25.37 -10.79 -14.12
N VAL A 18 24.68 -11.89 -14.40
CA VAL A 18 23.21 -11.94 -14.38
C VAL A 18 22.64 -11.88 -12.95
N ALA A 19 23.37 -12.39 -11.96
CA ALA A 19 22.92 -12.41 -10.56
C ALA A 19 22.94 -11.03 -9.87
N THR A 20 23.66 -10.04 -10.40
CA THR A 20 23.81 -8.72 -9.77
C THR A 20 22.79 -7.67 -10.21
N GLY A 21 21.97 -7.95 -11.22
CA GLY A 21 21.06 -6.98 -11.85
C GLY A 21 19.67 -6.78 -11.21
N GLY A 22 19.33 -7.54 -10.17
CA GLY A 22 17.93 -7.70 -9.74
C GLY A 22 17.36 -6.70 -8.74
N CYS A 23 18.17 -5.86 -8.09
CA CYS A 23 17.70 -4.97 -7.02
C CYS A 23 17.49 -3.54 -7.52
N THR A 24 16.30 -3.23 -8.05
CA THR A 24 15.95 -1.87 -8.44
C THR A 24 15.20 -1.13 -7.32
N LYS A 25 15.40 0.19 -7.26
CA LYS A 25 14.60 1.06 -6.40
C LYS A 25 13.23 1.26 -7.05
N VAL A 26 12.18 0.99 -6.30
CA VAL A 26 10.79 1.23 -6.72
C VAL A 26 10.30 2.52 -6.08
N ALA A 27 9.83 3.45 -6.90
CA ALA A 27 9.13 4.64 -6.46
C ALA A 27 7.65 4.48 -6.77
N ALA A 28 6.79 4.80 -5.81
CA ALA A 28 5.35 4.77 -5.97
C ALA A 28 4.72 6.06 -5.45
N HIS A 29 3.70 6.53 -6.16
CA HIS A 29 2.83 7.63 -5.76
C HIS A 29 1.49 7.06 -5.32
N HIS A 30 0.94 7.61 -4.25
CA HIS A 30 -0.36 7.23 -3.71
C HIS A 30 -1.18 8.48 -3.41
N GLY A 31 -2.45 8.44 -3.78
CA GLY A 31 -3.42 9.50 -3.48
C GLY A 31 -3.44 10.62 -4.52
N TYR A 32 -3.71 11.82 -4.06
CA TYR A 32 -3.92 13.01 -4.90
C TYR A 32 -2.61 13.57 -5.44
N VAL A 33 -2.61 13.95 -6.71
CA VAL A 33 -1.47 14.65 -7.35
C VAL A 33 -1.68 16.15 -7.20
N PHE A 34 -0.87 16.78 -6.36
CA PHE A 34 -1.00 18.21 -6.08
C PHE A 34 -0.43 19.07 -7.20
N ASP A 35 -1.23 20.06 -7.59
CA ASP A 35 -0.79 21.22 -8.33
C ASP A 35 -0.79 22.42 -7.36
N PRO A 36 0.38 22.99 -7.02
CA PRO A 36 0.48 24.09 -6.06
C PRO A 36 -0.31 25.32 -6.49
N ASP A 37 -0.39 25.60 -7.79
CA ASP A 37 -1.09 26.77 -8.31
C ASP A 37 -2.59 26.64 -8.06
N LEU A 38 -3.16 25.46 -8.22
CA LEU A 38 -4.57 25.20 -7.96
C LEU A 38 -4.90 25.23 -6.46
N VAL A 39 -4.01 24.72 -5.60
CA VAL A 39 -4.21 24.80 -4.14
C VAL A 39 -4.18 26.25 -3.67
N ASN A 40 -3.23 27.04 -4.16
CA ASN A 40 -3.08 28.44 -3.82
C ASN A 40 -4.21 29.34 -4.40
N ALA A 41 -4.90 28.85 -5.42
CA ALA A 41 -6.03 29.57 -6.02
C ALA A 41 -7.29 29.54 -5.15
N VAL A 42 -7.40 28.58 -4.21
CA VAL A 42 -8.56 28.47 -3.31
C VAL A 42 -8.58 29.64 -2.32
N GLN A 43 -9.65 30.44 -2.36
CA GLN A 43 -9.79 31.67 -1.57
C GLN A 43 -10.78 31.50 -0.41
N PRO A 44 -10.31 31.53 0.85
CA PRO A 44 -11.20 31.56 2.01
C PRO A 44 -12.15 32.76 1.97
N GLY A 45 -13.42 32.50 2.30
CA GLY A 45 -14.49 33.50 2.29
C GLY A 45 -15.12 33.77 0.93
N VAL A 46 -14.58 33.22 -0.16
CA VAL A 46 -15.06 33.42 -1.55
C VAL A 46 -15.54 32.10 -2.16
N ASP A 47 -14.68 31.08 -2.14
CA ASP A 47 -14.97 29.79 -2.75
C ASP A 47 -15.91 28.96 -1.90
N ASP A 48 -16.73 28.16 -2.58
CA ASP A 48 -17.63 27.18 -2.00
C ASP A 48 -17.21 25.74 -2.36
N ARG A 49 -17.97 24.76 -1.90
CA ARG A 49 -17.69 23.34 -2.16
C ARG A 49 -17.67 22.99 -3.65
N ASP A 50 -18.54 23.63 -4.44
CA ASP A 50 -18.66 23.33 -5.86
C ASP A 50 -17.50 23.94 -6.64
N SER A 51 -17.05 25.15 -6.29
CA SER A 51 -15.87 25.77 -6.87
C SER A 51 -14.60 25.00 -6.53
N VAL A 52 -14.43 24.56 -5.27
CA VAL A 52 -13.31 23.72 -4.85
C VAL A 52 -13.32 22.37 -5.59
N ALA A 53 -14.49 21.72 -5.72
CA ALA A 53 -14.60 20.46 -6.47
C ALA A 53 -14.31 20.65 -7.97
N THR A 54 -14.58 21.81 -8.52
CA THR A 54 -14.26 22.13 -9.92
C THR A 54 -12.77 22.38 -10.12
N MET A 55 -12.10 23.07 -9.19
CA MET A 55 -10.67 23.40 -9.27
C MET A 55 -9.78 22.20 -8.90
N LEU A 56 -10.04 21.56 -7.76
CA LEU A 56 -9.20 20.49 -7.23
C LEU A 56 -9.75 19.09 -7.52
N GLY A 57 -10.96 18.98 -8.04
CA GLY A 57 -11.62 17.67 -8.19
C GLY A 57 -12.17 17.14 -6.87
N GLN A 58 -12.50 15.84 -6.86
CA GLN A 58 -13.06 15.20 -5.65
C GLN A 58 -11.99 15.02 -4.58
N PRO A 59 -12.29 15.30 -3.30
CA PRO A 59 -11.36 15.10 -2.22
C PRO A 59 -11.06 13.60 -2.00
N THR A 60 -9.86 13.31 -1.50
CA THR A 60 -9.46 11.94 -1.13
C THR A 60 -10.32 11.41 0.02
N MET A 61 -10.65 12.28 0.97
CA MET A 61 -11.54 11.96 2.10
C MET A 61 -12.41 13.17 2.43
N LYS A 62 -13.63 12.89 2.87
CA LYS A 62 -14.54 13.87 3.47
C LYS A 62 -14.63 13.58 4.96
N GLY A 63 -14.71 14.63 5.79
CA GLY A 63 -14.90 14.46 7.22
C GLY A 63 -16.23 13.73 7.49
N GLU A 64 -16.21 12.84 8.47
CA GLU A 64 -17.41 12.11 8.93
C GLU A 64 -18.14 12.92 10.01
N PHE A 65 -19.37 12.50 10.31
CA PHE A 65 -20.20 13.06 11.39
C PHE A 65 -20.42 14.58 11.29
N ASP A 66 -20.87 15.04 10.12
CA ASP A 66 -21.13 16.46 9.81
C ASP A 66 -19.90 17.38 9.93
N SER A 67 -18.70 16.82 9.96
CA SER A 67 -17.50 17.62 9.88
C SER A 67 -17.40 18.27 8.50
N PRO A 68 -17.41 19.62 8.42
CA PRO A 68 -17.39 20.32 7.14
C PRO A 68 -15.95 20.41 6.61
N GLU A 69 -15.23 19.29 6.56
CA GLU A 69 -13.84 19.23 6.18
C GLU A 69 -13.59 18.29 5.01
N TRP A 70 -12.79 18.74 4.07
CA TRP A 70 -12.29 17.93 2.96
C TRP A 70 -10.80 17.79 3.06
N TYR A 71 -10.30 16.58 2.74
CA TYR A 71 -8.90 16.25 2.76
C TYR A 71 -8.44 15.78 1.39
N TYR A 72 -7.40 16.43 0.89
CA TYR A 72 -6.62 15.98 -0.25
C TYR A 72 -5.30 15.45 0.29
N TRP A 73 -4.99 14.21 0.04
CA TRP A 73 -3.81 13.54 0.57
C TRP A 73 -3.02 12.87 -0.55
N GLY A 74 -1.72 13.12 -0.58
CA GLY A 74 -0.79 12.48 -1.50
C GLY A 74 0.52 12.12 -0.82
N ARG A 75 1.10 11.00 -1.21
CA ARG A 75 2.34 10.48 -0.65
C ARG A 75 3.19 9.83 -1.72
N ASN A 76 4.49 10.13 -1.71
CA ASN A 76 5.48 9.41 -2.48
C ASN A 76 6.28 8.49 -1.56
N THR A 77 6.47 7.26 -1.99
CA THR A 77 7.26 6.26 -1.27
C THR A 77 8.39 5.75 -2.15
N LYS A 78 9.48 5.31 -1.50
CA LYS A 78 10.56 4.57 -2.15
C LYS A 78 10.84 3.29 -1.37
N SER A 79 11.04 2.20 -2.10
CA SER A 79 11.46 0.92 -1.55
C SER A 79 12.64 0.36 -2.34
N LEU A 80 13.43 -0.49 -1.70
CA LEU A 80 14.49 -1.26 -2.35
C LEU A 80 14.08 -2.72 -2.31
N ALA A 81 13.94 -3.33 -3.48
CA ALA A 81 13.52 -4.73 -3.62
C ALA A 81 12.28 -5.05 -2.75
N PHE A 82 12.41 -5.95 -1.79
CA PHE A 82 11.33 -6.40 -0.90
C PHE A 82 11.26 -5.62 0.42
N ALA A 83 12.04 -4.54 0.56
CA ALA A 83 11.99 -3.71 1.77
C ALA A 83 10.67 -2.96 1.89
N ARG A 84 10.28 -2.62 3.12
CA ARG A 84 9.08 -1.82 3.38
C ARG A 84 9.21 -0.46 2.68
N PRO A 85 8.14 0.03 2.01
CA PRO A 85 8.14 1.35 1.41
C PRO A 85 8.34 2.43 2.48
N ASN A 86 9.32 3.31 2.27
CA ASN A 86 9.55 4.45 3.12
C ASN A 86 8.94 5.71 2.49
N PRO A 87 8.16 6.51 3.21
CA PRO A 87 7.67 7.78 2.71
C PRO A 87 8.84 8.75 2.51
N VAL A 88 8.89 9.35 1.31
CA VAL A 88 9.91 10.35 0.97
C VAL A 88 9.32 11.76 0.85
N SER A 89 8.04 11.86 0.54
CA SER A 89 7.27 13.09 0.63
C SER A 89 5.81 12.78 0.93
N GLN A 90 5.17 13.68 1.64
CA GLN A 90 3.74 13.66 1.91
C GLN A 90 3.24 15.09 1.90
N GLN A 91 2.06 15.29 1.32
CA GLN A 91 1.32 16.53 1.40
C GLN A 91 -0.13 16.20 1.72
N VAL A 92 -0.69 16.98 2.64
CA VAL A 92 -2.11 16.92 3.00
C VAL A 92 -2.63 18.34 2.97
N VAL A 93 -3.66 18.59 2.20
CA VAL A 93 -4.41 19.84 2.21
C VAL A 93 -5.75 19.57 2.85
N ARG A 94 -6.04 20.27 3.94
CA ARG A 94 -7.33 20.25 4.63
C ARG A 94 -8.07 21.53 4.31
N ILE A 95 -9.25 21.42 3.71
CA ILE A 95 -10.14 22.54 3.45
C ILE A 95 -11.31 22.44 4.42
N ARG A 96 -11.47 23.46 5.25
CA ARG A 96 -12.58 23.59 6.18
C ARG A 96 -13.64 24.51 5.61
N PHE A 97 -14.88 24.09 5.68
CA PHE A 97 -16.02 24.89 5.25
C PHE A 97 -16.81 25.41 6.45
N ASP A 98 -17.45 26.53 6.27
CA ASP A 98 -18.41 27.07 7.23
C ASP A 98 -19.78 26.39 7.09
N LYS A 99 -20.76 26.85 7.90
CA LYS A 99 -22.14 26.32 7.88
C LYS A 99 -22.86 26.59 6.55
N ASN A 100 -22.42 27.55 5.79
CA ASN A 100 -22.99 27.92 4.49
C ASN A 100 -22.35 27.15 3.34
N GLY A 101 -21.29 26.39 3.61
CA GLY A 101 -20.53 25.66 2.60
C GLY A 101 -19.40 26.46 1.96
N THR A 102 -19.11 27.68 2.47
CA THR A 102 -17.99 28.51 2.00
C THR A 102 -16.68 28.07 2.67
N VAL A 103 -15.57 28.17 1.96
CA VAL A 103 -14.24 27.87 2.50
C VAL A 103 -13.91 28.79 3.66
N ALA A 104 -13.77 28.26 4.85
CA ALA A 104 -13.38 29.00 6.06
C ALA A 104 -11.86 29.06 6.22
N ALA A 105 -11.15 27.98 5.88
CA ALA A 105 -9.69 27.93 5.97
C ALA A 105 -9.13 26.81 5.10
N VAL A 106 -7.87 27.00 4.66
CA VAL A 106 -7.05 26.00 3.98
C VAL A 106 -5.79 25.78 4.84
N ASP A 107 -5.57 24.54 5.25
CA ASP A 107 -4.39 24.15 6.04
C ASP A 107 -3.57 23.12 5.28
N GLU A 108 -2.25 23.29 5.25
CA GLU A 108 -1.33 22.36 4.62
C GLU A 108 -0.44 21.67 5.68
N PHE A 109 -0.23 20.37 5.49
CA PHE A 109 0.63 19.56 6.33
C PHE A 109 1.57 18.71 5.47
N GLY A 110 2.81 18.60 5.90
CA GLY A 110 3.85 17.85 5.20
C GLY A 110 4.28 16.59 5.94
N MET A 111 5.57 16.27 5.80
CA MET A 111 6.23 15.13 6.44
C MET A 111 6.30 15.24 7.97
N ASP A 112 6.17 16.42 8.53
CA ASP A 112 6.17 16.71 9.98
C ASP A 112 5.04 15.99 10.73
N LYS A 113 3.95 15.66 10.03
CA LYS A 113 2.80 14.94 10.58
C LYS A 113 2.84 13.42 10.34
N VAL A 114 3.92 12.92 9.76
CA VAL A 114 4.07 11.47 9.54
C VAL A 114 4.55 10.80 10.82
N VAL A 115 3.71 9.96 11.40
CA VAL A 115 4.05 9.18 12.58
C VAL A 115 4.50 7.78 12.13
N SER A 116 5.69 7.36 12.61
CA SER A 116 6.15 5.98 12.44
C SER A 116 5.55 5.12 13.54
N ILE A 117 4.74 4.15 13.14
CA ILE A 117 4.13 3.19 14.06
C ILE A 117 4.93 1.90 14.02
N ASN A 118 5.46 1.49 15.15
CA ASN A 118 6.02 0.15 15.33
C ASN A 118 4.92 -0.77 15.86
N PRO A 119 4.42 -1.72 15.04
CA PRO A 119 3.47 -2.71 15.52
C PRO A 119 4.10 -3.53 16.65
N THR A 120 3.31 -3.89 17.66
CA THR A 120 3.75 -4.83 18.69
C THR A 120 3.89 -6.23 18.10
N ASP A 121 4.89 -6.97 18.58
CA ASP A 121 5.11 -8.37 18.20
C ASP A 121 4.16 -9.34 18.92
N ASP A 122 3.25 -8.83 19.74
CA ASP A 122 2.26 -9.63 20.46
C ASP A 122 1.38 -10.41 19.50
N LYS A 123 1.33 -11.73 19.73
CA LYS A 123 0.53 -12.64 18.91
C LYS A 123 -0.72 -13.05 19.68
N THR A 124 -1.86 -12.83 19.08
CA THR A 124 -3.11 -13.37 19.61
C THR A 124 -3.09 -14.89 19.49
N PRO A 125 -3.23 -15.65 20.58
CA PRO A 125 -3.30 -17.10 20.50
C PRO A 125 -4.54 -17.50 19.70
N THR A 126 -4.31 -18.10 18.54
CA THR A 126 -5.38 -18.67 17.74
C THR A 126 -5.60 -20.10 18.19
N GLY A 127 -6.85 -20.46 18.53
CA GLY A 127 -7.24 -21.83 18.91
C GLY A 127 -7.19 -22.85 17.76
N GLY A 128 -6.49 -22.54 16.67
CA GLY A 128 -6.38 -23.39 15.49
C GLY A 128 -5.45 -24.61 15.70
N ARG A 129 -5.72 -25.68 14.94
CA ARG A 129 -4.87 -26.87 14.91
C ARG A 129 -3.46 -26.51 14.41
N LYS A 130 -2.44 -26.79 15.20
CA LYS A 130 -1.03 -26.67 14.78
C LYS A 130 -0.70 -27.78 13.80
N ARG A 131 -0.55 -27.43 12.51
CA ARG A 131 -0.06 -28.38 11.50
C ARG A 131 1.45 -28.26 11.40
N GLY A 132 2.14 -29.38 11.39
CA GLY A 132 3.58 -29.42 11.15
C GLY A 132 3.91 -28.97 9.71
N PHE A 133 5.14 -28.48 9.50
CA PHE A 133 5.60 -28.04 8.17
C PHE A 133 5.39 -29.12 7.09
N PHE A 134 5.74 -30.36 7.39
CA PHE A 134 5.55 -31.47 6.46
C PHE A 134 4.07 -31.86 6.27
N GLU A 135 3.23 -31.70 7.28
CA GLU A 135 1.78 -31.88 7.14
C GLU A 135 1.15 -30.83 6.25
N GLN A 136 1.66 -29.57 6.28
CA GLN A 136 1.20 -28.52 5.41
C GLN A 136 1.68 -28.71 3.96
N LEU A 137 2.90 -29.19 3.77
CA LEU A 137 3.50 -29.37 2.45
C LEU A 137 2.98 -30.63 1.74
N PHE A 138 2.81 -31.73 2.48
CA PHE A 138 2.46 -33.03 1.92
C PHE A 138 1.07 -33.54 2.36
N GLY A 139 0.41 -32.88 3.29
CA GLY A 139 -0.89 -33.30 3.83
C GLY A 139 -2.03 -33.35 2.82
N ASN A 140 -1.83 -32.73 1.65
CA ASN A 140 -2.79 -32.77 0.55
C ASN A 140 -2.41 -33.75 -0.59
N ILE A 141 -1.25 -34.41 -0.45
CA ILE A 141 -0.78 -35.38 -1.42
C ILE A 141 -1.35 -36.76 -0.97
N GLY A 142 -2.35 -37.23 -1.68
CA GLY A 142 -2.94 -38.55 -1.44
C GLY A 142 -4.35 -38.57 -0.83
N THR A 143 -4.94 -37.42 -0.51
CA THR A 143 -6.37 -37.34 -0.18
C THR A 143 -7.23 -37.22 -1.44
N VAL A 144 -7.00 -38.13 -2.41
CA VAL A 144 -8.04 -38.45 -3.38
C VAL A 144 -9.04 -39.32 -2.63
N THR A 145 -10.10 -38.69 -2.14
CA THR A 145 -11.26 -39.47 -1.69
C THR A 145 -11.73 -40.27 -2.89
N PRO A 146 -11.69 -41.61 -2.85
CA PRO A 146 -12.37 -42.37 -3.89
C PRO A 146 -13.84 -41.99 -3.79
N GLY A 147 -14.34 -41.46 -4.90
CA GLY A 147 -15.72 -41.03 -5.01
C GLY A 147 -16.67 -42.18 -4.67
N GLY A 148 -17.63 -41.83 -3.89
CA GLY A 148 -18.95 -42.38 -3.88
C GLY A 148 -19.12 -43.83 -3.51
N MET A 149 -19.77 -44.05 -2.40
CA MET A 149 -20.97 -44.88 -2.37
C MET A 149 -21.65 -44.70 -1.00
N GLY A 150 -22.90 -44.38 -1.10
CA GLY A 150 -23.81 -44.14 -0.04
C GLY A 150 -23.76 -45.13 1.11
N GLY A 151 -24.13 -44.65 2.26
CA GLY A 151 -24.27 -45.48 3.44
C GLY A 151 -24.93 -44.72 4.56
N ALA A 152 -26.25 -44.66 4.49
CA ALA A 152 -27.19 -44.79 5.60
C ALA A 152 -26.84 -44.08 6.92
N GLN A 153 -27.57 -43.08 7.18
CA GLN A 153 -27.97 -42.56 8.48
C GLN A 153 -28.55 -43.72 9.35
N PRO A 154 -28.20 -43.87 10.64
CA PRO A 154 -29.09 -44.46 11.60
C PRO A 154 -29.86 -43.35 12.33
N PRO A 155 -31.14 -43.56 12.65
CA PRO A 155 -31.98 -42.67 13.42
C PRO A 155 -31.80 -42.99 14.91
N GLN A 156 -31.88 -41.96 15.73
CA GLN A 156 -32.54 -41.68 17.02
C GLN A 156 -31.81 -40.63 17.83
#